data_1cc989fc4b3f6dc6a202b4d305c40e57
#
_entry.id   1cc989fc4b3f6dc6a202b4d305c40e57
#
_cell.length_a   1.000
_cell.length_b   1.000
_cell.length_c   1.000
_cell.angle_alpha   90.00
_cell.angle_beta   90.00
_cell.angle_gamma   90.00
#
_symmetry.space_group_name_H-M   'P 1'
#
loop_
_entity.id
_entity.type
_entity.pdbx_description
1 polymer ?
#
loop_
_entity_poly.entity_id
_entity_poly.type
_entity_poly.pdbx_seq_one_letter_code
_entity_poly.pdbx_strand_id
1 'polypeptide(L)'
;MAFTPRTLAGSLALTVALLASGCTTTVTDPVGVPQPGAGGPGPQPAAAQSPQGSAAPDDLGQRSRDGGYWPASVQLGEHPELGPVVLDGQGFTLYRFDRDNAAPSQSNCTESCLTRWLPVLVNERVKFNNLDPSRLGAAARPDGTQQVTVGGWPAYRFVDDRVPGQISGQGADGLWFVVAPDGGKAAAPIDQNRESSPR
;
A
#
# COMPACT_ATOMS: atom_id res chain seq x y z
N MET A 1 -26.31 -44.76 12.22
CA MET A 1 -27.44 -43.97 11.69
C MET A 1 -26.92 -43.23 10.45
N ALA A 2 -27.45 -43.65 9.30
CA ALA A 2 -26.99 -43.18 8.00
C ALA A 2 -27.84 -41.99 7.55
N PHE A 3 -27.22 -40.89 7.11
CA PHE A 3 -27.94 -39.79 6.46
C PHE A 3 -27.49 -39.74 4.97
N THR A 4 -28.49 -39.88 4.13
CA THR A 4 -28.42 -39.81 2.66
C THR A 4 -28.39 -38.35 2.17
N PRO A 5 -27.71 -38.04 1.03
CA PRO A 5 -27.69 -36.70 0.44
C PRO A 5 -28.93 -36.50 -0.48
N ARG A 6 -29.45 -35.30 -0.44
CA ARG A 6 -30.56 -34.85 -1.34
C ARG A 6 -29.97 -33.92 -2.40
N THR A 7 -29.93 -34.42 -3.62
CA THR A 7 -29.66 -33.66 -4.86
C THR A 7 -30.91 -32.85 -5.23
N LEU A 8 -30.74 -31.56 -5.56
CA LEU A 8 -31.70 -30.74 -6.28
C LEU A 8 -31.00 -30.07 -7.46
N ALA A 9 -31.32 -30.55 -8.64
CA ALA A 9 -31.03 -29.93 -9.93
C ALA A 9 -32.07 -28.83 -10.21
N GLY A 10 -31.62 -27.69 -10.70
CA GLY A 10 -32.48 -26.60 -11.17
C GLY A 10 -31.77 -25.79 -12.23
N SER A 11 -31.93 -26.19 -13.49
CA SER A 11 -31.56 -25.41 -14.68
C SER A 11 -32.55 -24.29 -14.91
N LEU A 12 -32.07 -23.08 -15.14
CA LEU A 12 -32.82 -22.06 -15.87
C LEU A 12 -31.86 -21.28 -16.78
N ALA A 13 -31.97 -21.54 -18.07
CA ALA A 13 -31.35 -20.77 -19.13
C ALA A 13 -32.28 -19.58 -19.47
N LEU A 14 -31.72 -18.37 -19.49
CA LEU A 14 -32.39 -17.21 -20.07
C LEU A 14 -31.44 -16.52 -21.05
N THR A 15 -31.70 -16.76 -22.35
CA THR A 15 -31.09 -16.05 -23.47
C THR A 15 -31.82 -14.75 -23.74
N VAL A 16 -31.10 -13.62 -23.71
CA VAL A 16 -31.60 -12.34 -24.21
C VAL A 16 -30.66 -11.87 -25.32
N ALA A 17 -31.21 -11.84 -26.53
CA ALA A 17 -30.60 -11.24 -27.70
C ALA A 17 -30.97 -9.75 -27.73
N LEU A 18 -30.02 -8.85 -27.89
CA LEU A 18 -30.25 -7.44 -28.22
C LEU A 18 -29.55 -7.05 -29.50
N LEU A 19 -30.37 -6.53 -30.36
CA LEU A 19 -30.12 -6.05 -31.71
C LEU A 19 -29.32 -4.73 -31.70
N ALA A 20 -28.33 -4.67 -32.58
CA ALA A 20 -27.59 -3.47 -32.89
C ALA A 20 -28.40 -2.58 -33.85
N SER A 21 -28.52 -1.29 -33.55
CA SER A 21 -28.93 -0.26 -34.50
C SER A 21 -27.80 0.72 -34.70
N GLY A 22 -27.22 0.71 -35.89
CA GLY A 22 -26.25 1.68 -36.35
C GLY A 22 -26.92 2.99 -36.78
N CYS A 23 -26.29 4.11 -36.47
CA CYS A 23 -26.50 5.39 -37.13
C CYS A 23 -25.17 5.91 -37.67
N THR A 24 -25.01 5.85 -38.96
CA THR A 24 -23.97 6.55 -39.75
C THR A 24 -24.49 7.93 -40.08
N THR A 25 -23.85 8.99 -39.61
CA THR A 25 -24.03 10.35 -40.13
C THR A 25 -22.77 10.73 -40.91
N THR A 26 -22.95 10.80 -42.22
CA THR A 26 -22.02 11.44 -43.17
C THR A 26 -22.19 12.94 -43.09
N VAL A 27 -21.16 13.69 -42.79
CA VAL A 27 -21.11 15.14 -42.95
C VAL A 27 -20.17 15.46 -44.09
N THR A 28 -20.75 16.13 -45.10
CA THR A 28 -20.14 16.60 -46.35
C THR A 28 -19.31 17.86 -46.08
N ASP A 29 -18.07 17.89 -46.56
CA ASP A 29 -17.21 19.06 -46.62
C ASP A 29 -17.68 20.09 -47.60
N PRO A 30 -17.59 21.41 -47.30
CA PRO A 30 -17.49 22.43 -48.31
C PRO A 30 -16.04 22.91 -48.49
N VAL A 31 -15.70 22.94 -49.79
CA VAL A 31 -14.46 23.37 -50.40
C VAL A 31 -14.09 24.85 -50.06
N GLY A 32 -12.85 25.01 -49.67
CA GLY A 32 -11.85 25.98 -50.03
C GLY A 32 -12.08 27.48 -49.97
N VAL A 33 -11.20 28.16 -49.19
CA VAL A 33 -10.60 29.47 -49.55
C VAL A 33 -9.16 29.49 -49.04
N PRO A 34 -8.13 29.84 -49.82
CA PRO A 34 -6.75 29.96 -49.34
C PRO A 34 -6.55 31.33 -48.66
N GLN A 35 -6.04 31.31 -47.42
CA GLN A 35 -5.62 32.47 -46.69
C GLN A 35 -4.10 32.58 -46.67
N PRO A 36 -3.49 33.74 -46.90
CA PRO A 36 -2.04 33.92 -46.96
C PRO A 36 -1.40 33.99 -45.59
N GLY A 37 -0.19 33.50 -45.52
CA GLY A 37 0.69 33.20 -44.41
C GLY A 37 0.77 34.22 -43.26
N ALA A 38 0.90 33.66 -42.08
CA ALA A 38 1.44 34.33 -40.92
C ALA A 38 2.33 33.36 -40.12
N GLY A 39 3.51 33.80 -39.89
CA GLY A 39 4.51 33.52 -38.88
C GLY A 39 4.49 32.17 -38.14
N GLY A 40 5.58 31.42 -38.25
CA GLY A 40 5.83 30.23 -37.44
C GLY A 40 5.83 30.53 -35.93
N PRO A 41 5.34 29.62 -35.10
CA PRO A 41 5.48 29.75 -33.66
C PRO A 41 6.95 29.55 -33.23
N GLY A 42 7.46 30.56 -32.52
CA GLY A 42 8.77 30.47 -31.84
C GLY A 42 8.80 29.34 -30.80
N PRO A 43 9.99 28.95 -30.36
CA PRO A 43 10.12 27.86 -29.40
C PRO A 43 9.40 28.23 -28.09
N GLN A 44 8.38 27.46 -27.78
CA GLN A 44 7.65 27.54 -26.51
C GLN A 44 8.60 27.05 -25.41
N PRO A 45 8.80 27.79 -24.31
CA PRO A 45 9.61 27.28 -23.21
C PRO A 45 8.96 26.00 -22.67
N ALA A 46 9.78 24.97 -22.55
CA ALA A 46 9.36 23.72 -21.95
C ALA A 46 8.76 24.01 -20.57
N ALA A 47 7.46 23.79 -20.44
CA ALA A 47 6.79 23.80 -19.15
C ALA A 47 7.48 22.79 -18.25
N ALA A 48 8.13 23.26 -17.20
CA ALA A 48 8.66 22.45 -16.14
C ALA A 48 7.52 21.57 -15.63
N GLN A 49 7.62 20.28 -15.89
CA GLN A 49 6.73 19.29 -15.29
C GLN A 49 7.01 19.30 -13.80
N SER A 50 6.14 19.92 -13.03
CA SER A 50 6.10 19.74 -11.58
C SER A 50 5.96 18.26 -11.29
N PRO A 51 6.67 17.70 -10.30
CA PRO A 51 6.46 16.32 -9.88
C PRO A 51 5.03 16.21 -9.34
N GLN A 52 4.11 15.76 -10.18
CA GLN A 52 2.77 15.34 -9.77
C GLN A 52 2.91 13.99 -9.10
N GLY A 53 2.84 13.99 -7.78
CA GLY A 53 2.92 12.80 -6.98
C GLY A 53 2.55 13.04 -5.53
N SER A 54 1.54 13.86 -5.27
CA SER A 54 0.79 13.72 -4.03
C SER A 54 -0.19 12.58 -4.25
N ALA A 55 0.23 11.34 -3.94
CA ALA A 55 -0.71 10.24 -3.77
C ALA A 55 -1.65 10.65 -2.65
N ALA A 56 -2.90 10.93 -3.01
CA ALA A 56 -3.95 11.18 -2.04
C ALA A 56 -4.07 9.95 -1.13
N PRO A 57 -4.44 10.11 0.17
CA PRO A 57 -4.62 8.99 1.09
C PRO A 57 -5.65 7.96 0.61
N ASP A 58 -6.38 8.23 -0.44
CA ASP A 58 -7.44 7.39 -0.99
C ASP A 58 -6.95 6.29 -1.95
N ASP A 59 -5.66 6.24 -2.30
CA ASP A 59 -5.08 5.21 -3.17
C ASP A 59 -4.54 3.99 -2.40
N LEU A 60 -5.09 3.72 -1.22
CA LEU A 60 -4.73 2.55 -0.41
C LEU A 60 -5.35 1.24 -0.93
N GLY A 61 -5.96 1.25 -2.11
CA GLY A 61 -6.56 0.07 -2.70
C GLY A 61 -7.78 -0.45 -1.92
N GLN A 62 -8.09 -1.72 -2.13
CA GLN A 62 -9.20 -2.40 -1.47
C GLN A 62 -8.98 -2.49 0.04
N ARG A 63 -9.97 -2.10 0.84
CA ARG A 63 -9.94 -2.14 2.30
C ARG A 63 -10.66 -3.36 2.86
N SER A 64 -10.17 -3.89 3.98
CA SER A 64 -10.88 -4.88 4.80
C SER A 64 -11.93 -4.20 5.70
N ARG A 65 -12.76 -5.02 6.36
CA ARG A 65 -13.74 -4.52 7.35
C ARG A 65 -13.09 -3.74 8.49
N ASP A 66 -11.91 -4.19 8.91
CA ASP A 66 -11.14 -3.61 10.01
C ASP A 66 -10.19 -2.49 9.53
N GLY A 67 -10.44 -1.92 8.35
CA GLY A 67 -9.66 -0.80 7.81
C GLY A 67 -8.28 -1.16 7.28
N GLY A 68 -7.88 -2.41 7.32
CA GLY A 68 -6.63 -2.88 6.72
C GLY A 68 -6.63 -2.74 5.20
N TYR A 69 -5.45 -2.72 4.59
CA TYR A 69 -5.28 -2.58 3.14
C TYR A 69 -4.25 -3.57 2.59
N TRP A 70 -4.37 -3.88 1.30
CA TRP A 70 -3.42 -4.73 0.58
C TRP A 70 -2.49 -3.87 -0.26
N PRO A 71 -1.22 -3.66 0.17
CA PRO A 71 -0.26 -2.96 -0.65
C PRO A 71 0.12 -3.78 -1.88
N ALA A 72 0.58 -3.14 -2.95
CA ALA A 72 1.14 -3.84 -4.10
C ALA A 72 2.44 -4.58 -3.74
N SER A 73 3.23 -3.99 -2.83
CA SER A 73 4.44 -4.60 -2.31
C SER A 73 4.79 -4.08 -0.91
N VAL A 74 5.68 -4.82 -0.23
CA VAL A 74 6.40 -4.41 0.97
C VAL A 74 7.89 -4.52 0.68
N GLN A 75 8.67 -3.52 1.06
CA GLN A 75 10.05 -3.39 0.61
C GLN A 75 10.99 -2.82 1.67
N LEU A 76 12.26 -3.15 1.52
CA LEU A 76 13.33 -2.48 2.25
C LEU A 76 13.47 -1.04 1.73
N GLY A 77 13.59 -0.10 2.65
CA GLY A 77 13.94 1.28 2.39
C GLY A 77 15.00 1.79 3.34
N GLU A 78 15.39 3.04 3.16
CA GLU A 78 16.35 3.73 4.02
C GLU A 78 15.74 5.04 4.49
N HIS A 79 15.80 5.32 5.79
CA HIS A 79 15.36 6.59 6.36
C HIS A 79 16.57 7.34 6.92
N PRO A 80 16.73 8.66 6.65
CA PRO A 80 17.91 9.41 7.04
C PRO A 80 18.24 9.37 8.54
N GLU A 81 17.21 9.31 9.39
CA GLU A 81 17.37 9.33 10.84
C GLU A 81 17.36 7.92 11.48
N LEU A 82 16.74 6.94 10.83
CA LEU A 82 16.51 5.62 11.40
C LEU A 82 17.27 4.49 10.71
N GLY A 83 17.99 4.80 9.60
CA GLY A 83 18.65 3.78 8.80
C GLY A 83 17.65 2.86 8.08
N PRO A 84 17.95 1.55 7.97
CA PRO A 84 17.12 0.62 7.25
C PRO A 84 15.73 0.46 7.88
N VAL A 85 14.68 0.62 7.06
CA VAL A 85 13.27 0.55 7.48
C VAL A 85 12.45 -0.28 6.51
N VAL A 86 11.27 -0.70 6.93
CA VAL A 86 10.30 -1.37 6.07
C VAL A 86 9.25 -0.37 5.59
N LEU A 87 9.03 -0.35 4.27
CA LEU A 87 8.07 0.53 3.60
C LEU A 87 7.04 -0.30 2.84
N ASP A 88 5.86 0.28 2.56
CA ASP A 88 4.98 -0.26 1.53
C ASP A 88 5.46 0.12 0.11
N GLY A 89 4.78 -0.42 -0.92
CA GLY A 89 5.15 -0.18 -2.31
C GLY A 89 5.01 1.24 -2.81
N GLN A 90 4.34 2.10 -2.06
CA GLN A 90 4.21 3.53 -2.33
C GLN A 90 5.27 4.35 -1.56
N GLY A 91 6.10 3.71 -0.74
CA GLY A 91 7.15 4.34 0.05
C GLY A 91 6.69 4.86 1.41
N PHE A 92 5.49 4.50 1.87
CA PHE A 92 5.04 4.85 3.21
C PHE A 92 5.63 3.93 4.26
N THR A 93 6.01 4.51 5.38
CA THR A 93 6.66 3.83 6.49
C THR A 93 5.72 2.85 7.18
N LEU A 94 6.24 1.68 7.52
CA LEU A 94 5.52 0.69 8.29
C LEU A 94 5.97 0.65 9.74
N TYR A 95 5.02 0.37 10.63
CA TYR A 95 5.18 0.42 12.07
C TYR A 95 4.85 -0.91 12.72
N ARG A 96 5.41 -1.14 13.90
CA ARG A 96 5.05 -2.21 14.84
C ARG A 96 4.45 -1.62 16.10
N PHE A 97 3.62 -2.43 16.77
CA PHE A 97 2.97 -2.08 18.03
C PHE A 97 3.53 -2.94 19.16
N ASP A 98 4.05 -2.31 20.22
CA ASP A 98 4.70 -3.02 21.33
C ASP A 98 3.75 -3.89 22.17
N ARG A 99 2.43 -3.68 22.04
CA ARG A 99 1.44 -4.56 22.68
C ARG A 99 1.03 -5.76 21.82
N ASP A 100 1.50 -5.84 20.59
CA ASP A 100 1.35 -7.04 19.78
C ASP A 100 2.27 -8.15 20.28
N ASN A 101 2.04 -9.37 19.80
CA ASN A 101 2.92 -10.51 20.06
C ASN A 101 3.68 -10.88 18.79
N ALA A 102 4.99 -11.17 18.94
CA ALA A 102 5.81 -11.67 17.84
C ALA A 102 5.82 -13.20 17.78
N ALA A 103 5.63 -13.88 18.91
CA ALA A 103 5.67 -15.36 18.98
C ALA A 103 4.69 -15.89 20.05
N PRO A 104 3.53 -16.46 19.64
CA PRO A 104 3.02 -16.49 18.26
C PRO A 104 2.65 -15.09 17.77
N SER A 105 2.78 -14.85 16.47
CA SER A 105 2.43 -13.57 15.87
C SER A 105 0.94 -13.27 16.04
N GLN A 106 0.61 -12.16 16.70
CA GLN A 106 -0.76 -11.75 16.98
C GLN A 106 -0.89 -10.24 17.07
N SER A 107 -1.88 -9.68 16.37
CA SER A 107 -2.25 -8.29 16.48
C SER A 107 -3.19 -8.08 17.68
N ASN A 108 -2.85 -7.11 18.53
CA ASN A 108 -3.69 -6.64 19.64
C ASN A 108 -4.23 -5.23 19.39
N CYS A 109 -4.00 -4.67 18.20
CA CYS A 109 -4.62 -3.43 17.74
C CYS A 109 -6.05 -3.71 17.25
N THR A 110 -7.05 -3.23 17.98
CA THR A 110 -8.48 -3.43 17.72
C THR A 110 -9.25 -2.10 17.83
N GLU A 111 -10.47 -2.07 17.30
CA GLU A 111 -11.42 -0.96 17.44
C GLU A 111 -10.82 0.44 17.18
N SER A 112 -10.73 1.28 18.21
CA SER A 112 -10.22 2.66 18.10
C SER A 112 -8.76 2.72 17.63
N CYS A 113 -7.97 1.70 17.92
CA CYS A 113 -6.60 1.59 17.41
C CYS A 113 -6.59 1.58 15.88
N LEU A 114 -7.51 0.85 15.25
CA LEU A 114 -7.62 0.68 13.80
C LEU A 114 -8.02 1.96 13.05
N THR A 115 -8.50 2.98 13.75
CA THR A 115 -8.82 4.28 13.14
C THR A 115 -7.58 5.07 12.75
N ARG A 116 -6.45 4.83 13.43
CA ARG A 116 -5.18 5.52 13.20
C ARG A 116 -4.10 4.59 12.62
N TRP A 117 -4.18 3.30 12.89
CA TRP A 117 -3.18 2.32 12.53
C TRP A 117 -3.80 1.26 11.63
N LEU A 118 -3.48 1.33 10.36
CA LEU A 118 -4.07 0.48 9.33
C LEU A 118 -3.26 -0.82 9.20
N PRO A 119 -3.86 -1.99 9.47
CA PRO A 119 -3.18 -3.25 9.24
C PRO A 119 -2.72 -3.40 7.79
N VAL A 120 -1.47 -3.78 7.60
CA VAL A 120 -0.90 -4.11 6.30
C VAL A 120 -1.23 -5.56 5.99
N LEU A 121 -2.11 -5.80 5.02
CA LEU A 121 -2.61 -7.14 4.72
C LEU A 121 -1.79 -7.82 3.64
N VAL A 122 -1.75 -9.15 3.67
CA VAL A 122 -1.06 -9.98 2.69
C VAL A 122 -2.03 -10.90 1.97
N ASN A 123 -1.78 -11.13 0.69
CA ASN A 123 -2.38 -12.16 -0.15
C ASN A 123 -1.35 -12.58 -1.21
N GLU A 124 -1.72 -13.47 -2.12
CA GLU A 124 -0.84 -13.98 -3.17
C GLU A 124 -0.27 -12.91 -4.12
N ARG A 125 -0.86 -11.71 -4.15
CA ARG A 125 -0.48 -10.61 -5.06
C ARG A 125 0.55 -9.68 -4.46
N VAL A 126 0.67 -9.62 -3.12
CA VAL A 126 1.62 -8.73 -2.44
C VAL A 126 3.03 -9.26 -2.67
N LYS A 127 3.90 -8.39 -3.20
CA LYS A 127 5.30 -8.72 -3.46
C LYS A 127 6.18 -8.21 -2.33
N PHE A 128 7.26 -8.94 -2.06
CA PHE A 128 8.26 -8.54 -1.08
C PHE A 128 9.59 -8.27 -1.80
N ASN A 129 10.14 -7.06 -1.64
CA ASN A 129 11.33 -6.61 -2.35
C ASN A 129 12.48 -6.33 -1.38
N ASN A 130 13.63 -6.95 -1.59
CA ASN A 130 14.86 -6.74 -0.83
C ASN A 130 14.74 -6.96 0.70
N LEU A 131 13.76 -7.76 1.13
CA LEU A 131 13.60 -8.20 2.51
C LEU A 131 14.00 -9.66 2.64
N ASP A 132 14.56 -10.05 3.79
CA ASP A 132 14.87 -11.45 4.08
C ASP A 132 13.58 -12.28 4.23
N PRO A 133 13.34 -13.26 3.34
CA PRO A 133 12.12 -14.07 3.40
C PRO A 133 11.94 -14.81 4.74
N SER A 134 13.03 -15.13 5.44
CA SER A 134 12.97 -15.81 6.75
C SER A 134 12.39 -14.92 7.85
N ARG A 135 12.35 -13.62 7.64
CA ARG A 135 11.77 -12.63 8.55
C ARG A 135 10.32 -12.29 8.24
N LEU A 136 9.81 -12.75 7.09
CA LEU A 136 8.46 -12.46 6.65
C LEU A 136 7.50 -13.56 7.06
N GLY A 137 6.29 -13.16 7.44
CA GLY A 137 5.23 -14.06 7.83
C GLY A 137 3.86 -13.40 7.75
N ALA A 138 2.86 -14.09 8.31
CA ALA A 138 1.50 -13.58 8.38
C ALA A 138 0.85 -13.94 9.73
N ALA A 139 0.09 -13.01 10.28
CA ALA A 139 -0.76 -13.21 11.44
C ALA A 139 -2.23 -13.22 11.02
N ALA A 140 -2.97 -14.24 11.45
CA ALA A 140 -4.40 -14.30 11.21
C ALA A 140 -5.14 -13.22 12.02
N ARG A 141 -6.13 -12.59 11.38
CA ARG A 141 -6.99 -11.58 11.99
C ARG A 141 -8.42 -12.11 12.17
N PRO A 142 -9.20 -11.56 13.15
CA PRO A 142 -10.56 -12.01 13.40
C PRO A 142 -11.51 -11.85 12.21
N ASP A 143 -11.24 -10.91 11.29
CA ASP A 143 -12.03 -10.69 10.06
C ASP A 143 -11.75 -11.71 8.95
N GLY A 144 -10.86 -12.69 9.21
CA GLY A 144 -10.46 -13.73 8.26
C GLY A 144 -9.32 -13.29 7.32
N THR A 145 -8.82 -12.06 7.43
CA THR A 145 -7.68 -11.59 6.65
C THR A 145 -6.35 -12.05 7.29
N GLN A 146 -5.27 -11.91 6.51
CA GLN A 146 -3.90 -12.17 6.97
C GLN A 146 -3.13 -10.85 6.98
N GLN A 147 -2.48 -10.55 8.09
CA GLN A 147 -1.66 -9.35 8.24
C GLN A 147 -0.19 -9.68 8.08
N VAL A 148 0.54 -8.88 7.30
CA VAL A 148 2.00 -8.99 7.15
C VAL A 148 2.67 -8.94 8.51
N THR A 149 3.64 -9.83 8.74
CA THR A 149 4.55 -9.75 9.88
C THR A 149 6.00 -9.67 9.42
N VAL A 150 6.81 -8.89 10.14
CA VAL A 150 8.25 -8.78 9.96
C VAL A 150 8.92 -9.19 11.28
N GLY A 151 9.77 -10.20 11.25
CA GLY A 151 10.33 -10.79 12.48
C GLY A 151 9.27 -11.24 13.48
N GLY A 152 8.09 -11.64 12.99
CA GLY A 152 6.93 -12.04 13.79
C GLY A 152 6.02 -10.88 14.23
N TRP A 153 6.47 -9.62 14.13
CA TRP A 153 5.68 -8.45 14.53
C TRP A 153 4.70 -8.04 13.44
N PRO A 154 3.37 -7.91 13.74
CA PRO A 154 2.38 -7.36 12.82
C PRO A 154 2.75 -5.95 12.35
N ALA A 155 2.57 -5.68 11.05
CA ALA A 155 2.91 -4.42 10.42
C ALA A 155 1.68 -3.53 10.20
N TYR A 156 1.86 -2.23 10.42
CA TYR A 156 0.82 -1.22 10.28
C TYR A 156 1.31 -0.01 9.51
N ARG A 157 0.38 0.74 8.91
CA ARG A 157 0.61 2.07 8.38
C ARG A 157 -0.08 3.10 9.28
N PHE A 158 0.57 4.25 9.48
CA PHE A 158 0.00 5.35 10.22
C PHE A 158 -0.80 6.28 9.30
N VAL A 159 -2.05 6.63 9.65
CA VAL A 159 -2.92 7.43 8.80
C VAL A 159 -2.45 8.88 8.63
N ASP A 160 -1.68 9.41 9.60
CA ASP A 160 -1.18 10.77 9.55
C ASP A 160 0.17 10.90 8.81
N ASP A 161 0.77 9.82 8.36
CA ASP A 161 1.83 9.86 7.35
C ASP A 161 1.18 10.16 5.99
N ARG A 162 1.29 11.40 5.54
CA ARG A 162 0.62 11.93 4.35
C ARG A 162 1.45 11.83 3.08
N VAL A 163 2.76 11.74 3.22
CA VAL A 163 3.70 11.57 2.11
C VAL A 163 4.68 10.45 2.40
N PRO A 164 5.23 9.78 1.35
CA PRO A 164 6.24 8.75 1.50
C PRO A 164 7.43 9.21 2.35
N GLY A 165 7.96 8.29 3.15
CA GLY A 165 9.10 8.53 4.02
C GLY A 165 8.81 9.30 5.32
N GLN A 166 7.57 9.75 5.56
CA GLN A 166 7.22 10.30 6.88
C GLN A 166 7.28 9.22 7.97
N ILE A 167 7.66 9.66 9.18
CA ILE A 167 7.72 8.82 10.38
C ILE A 167 6.96 9.48 11.55
N SER A 168 5.81 10.11 11.27
CA SER A 168 5.01 10.85 12.25
C SER A 168 4.48 9.96 13.39
N GLY A 169 4.43 8.65 13.16
CA GLY A 169 4.05 7.65 14.15
C GLY A 169 5.18 7.16 15.04
N GLN A 170 6.44 7.57 14.80
CA GLN A 170 7.58 7.11 15.58
C GLN A 170 7.48 7.55 17.04
N GLY A 171 7.47 6.60 17.98
CA GLY A 171 7.36 6.84 19.41
C GLY A 171 5.95 7.21 19.88
N ALA A 172 4.93 7.15 19.03
CA ALA A 172 3.56 7.48 19.41
C ALA A 172 3.10 6.64 20.61
N ASP A 173 2.56 7.31 21.63
CA ASP A 173 2.11 6.73 22.88
C ASP A 173 3.18 5.89 23.63
N GLY A 174 4.46 6.00 23.25
CA GLY A 174 5.55 5.15 23.74
C GLY A 174 5.45 3.69 23.29
N LEU A 175 4.57 3.36 22.33
CA LEU A 175 4.21 2.00 21.97
C LEU A 175 4.39 1.69 20.48
N TRP A 176 4.47 2.70 19.61
CA TRP A 176 4.55 2.55 18.17
C TRP A 176 5.93 2.92 17.65
N PHE A 177 6.51 2.05 16.86
CA PHE A 177 7.86 2.25 16.33
C PHE A 177 7.95 1.79 14.88
N VAL A 178 8.73 2.51 14.08
CA VAL A 178 9.05 2.11 12.71
C VAL A 178 9.70 0.73 12.74
N VAL A 179 9.30 -0.15 11.83
CA VAL A 179 9.81 -1.52 11.73
C VAL A 179 11.16 -1.53 11.03
N ALA A 180 12.17 -2.10 11.69
CA ALA A 180 13.44 -2.48 11.07
C ALA A 180 13.28 -3.78 10.26
N PRO A 181 14.17 -4.07 9.29
CA PRO A 181 14.06 -5.25 8.43
C PRO A 181 14.07 -6.60 9.17
N ASP A 182 14.63 -6.65 10.37
CA ASP A 182 14.65 -7.84 11.25
C ASP A 182 13.38 -7.98 12.11
N GLY A 183 12.45 -6.97 12.05
CA GLY A 183 11.26 -6.86 12.88
C GLY A 183 11.48 -6.10 14.18
N GLY A 184 12.70 -5.66 14.46
CA GLY A 184 13.02 -4.77 15.58
C GLY A 184 12.43 -3.37 15.41
N LYS A 185 12.72 -2.50 16.37
CA LYS A 185 12.46 -1.07 16.27
C LYS A 185 13.58 -0.43 15.46
N ALA A 186 13.24 0.28 14.39
CA ALA A 186 14.23 1.06 13.68
C ALA A 186 14.79 2.14 14.61
N ALA A 187 16.11 2.25 14.65
CA ALA A 187 16.84 3.20 15.46
C ALA A 187 17.97 3.79 14.63
N ALA A 188 18.36 5.03 14.93
CA ALA A 188 19.51 5.65 14.29
C ALA A 188 20.72 4.69 14.31
N PRO A 189 21.49 4.60 13.22
CA PRO A 189 22.73 3.83 13.22
C PRO A 189 23.59 4.29 14.40
N ILE A 190 24.08 3.32 15.18
CA ILE A 190 25.01 3.63 16.24
C ILE A 190 26.27 4.17 15.56
N ASP A 191 26.55 5.46 15.79
CA ASP A 191 27.76 6.09 15.25
C ASP A 191 28.97 5.47 15.95
N GLN A 192 29.56 4.45 15.32
CA GLN A 192 30.72 3.71 15.85
C GLN A 192 31.95 4.61 16.01
N ASN A 193 31.92 5.85 15.48
CA ASN A 193 32.98 6.84 15.66
C ASN A 193 32.92 7.56 17.02
N ARG A 194 31.88 7.38 17.82
CA ARG A 194 31.76 8.04 19.13
C ARG A 194 32.56 7.37 20.25
N GLU A 195 32.97 6.11 20.04
CA GLU A 195 33.70 5.33 21.04
C GLU A 195 35.24 5.50 20.97
N SER A 196 35.78 6.14 19.94
CA SER A 196 37.22 6.32 19.75
C SER A 196 37.75 7.71 20.13
N SER A 197 37.01 8.52 20.92
CA SER A 197 37.56 9.76 21.47
C SER A 197 38.19 9.48 22.83
N PRO A 198 39.54 9.39 22.97
CA PRO A 198 40.21 9.23 24.25
C PRO A 198 40.01 10.52 25.09
N ARG A 199 39.66 10.33 26.33
CA ARG A 199 39.64 11.41 27.37
C ARG A 199 41.04 11.88 27.71
#